data_e5c5426251b195dd4a4a4dd3f87a38f6
#
_entry.id   e5c5426251b195dd4a4a4dd3f87a38f6
#
_cell.length_a   1.000
_cell.length_b   1.000
_cell.length_c   1.000
_cell.angle_alpha   90.00
_cell.angle_beta   90.00
_cell.angle_gamma   90.00
#
_symmetry.space_group_name_H-M   'P 1'
#
loop_
_entity.id
_entity.type
_entity.pdbx_description
1 polymer ?
#
loop_
_entity_poly.entity_id
_entity_poly.type
_entity_poly.pdbx_seq_one_letter_code
_entity_poly.pdbx_strand_id
1 'polypeptide(L)'
;MEPEIRFAGFPAPWEQRKLGDVATIVGGGTPSTNNDAYWDGDIDWYSPAELGEQVYADRSARRITQAGYDSCSATLLPAGKTILFTSRAGIGNTAILRRSACTNQGFQSLVVNDDTDVYFVYSMTDRIKNFAEQKASGSTFLEISGKGLAAGEFAFPSKDEQTAIGSMFKQLDHLITLHQRKYDGCANPLFLERRISCRKPSHQNRCSATTTPSG
;
A
#
# COMPACT_ATOMS: atom_id res chain seq x y z
N MET A 1 -23.62 10.53 -11.26
CA MET A 1 -22.84 11.68 -10.73
C MET A 1 -21.55 11.72 -11.51
N GLU A 2 -21.23 12.83 -12.15
CA GLU A 2 -20.01 12.96 -12.96
C GLU A 2 -18.96 13.74 -12.18
N PRO A 3 -17.67 13.44 -12.34
CA PRO A 3 -16.61 14.24 -11.75
C PRO A 3 -16.53 15.61 -12.42
N GLU A 4 -16.06 16.63 -11.69
CA GLU A 4 -15.86 17.99 -12.23
C GLU A 4 -14.78 18.04 -13.32
N ILE A 5 -13.80 17.13 -13.26
CA ILE A 5 -12.71 17.01 -14.24
C ILE A 5 -12.77 15.60 -14.82
N ARG A 6 -12.72 15.53 -16.15
CA ARG A 6 -12.84 14.29 -16.90
C ARG A 6 -11.92 14.28 -18.12
N PHE A 7 -11.43 13.10 -18.50
CA PHE A 7 -10.69 12.97 -19.75
C PHE A 7 -11.61 13.24 -20.95
N ALA A 8 -11.09 13.96 -21.95
CA ALA A 8 -11.80 14.14 -23.21
C ALA A 8 -11.96 12.79 -23.94
N GLY A 9 -13.09 12.60 -24.62
CA GLY A 9 -13.35 11.39 -25.40
C GLY A 9 -14.20 10.33 -24.70
N PHE A 10 -14.63 10.56 -23.45
CA PHE A 10 -15.50 9.64 -22.71
C PHE A 10 -16.88 10.30 -22.43
N PRO A 11 -17.84 10.28 -23.38
CA PRO A 11 -19.11 11.00 -23.23
C PRO A 11 -20.13 10.27 -22.34
N ALA A 12 -19.96 8.94 -22.11
CA ALA A 12 -20.94 8.16 -21.38
C ALA A 12 -20.98 8.54 -19.88
N PRO A 13 -22.15 8.67 -19.25
CA PRO A 13 -22.25 8.99 -17.83
C PRO A 13 -21.65 7.88 -16.97
N TRP A 14 -21.19 8.24 -15.76
CA TRP A 14 -20.74 7.26 -14.78
C TRP A 14 -21.96 6.57 -14.16
N GLU A 15 -21.87 5.25 -14.00
CA GLU A 15 -22.92 4.41 -13.46
C GLU A 15 -22.70 4.15 -11.96
N GLN A 16 -23.78 4.19 -11.18
CA GLN A 16 -23.75 3.76 -9.78
C GLN A 16 -23.68 2.24 -9.72
N ARG A 17 -22.62 1.71 -9.12
CA ARG A 17 -22.42 0.26 -8.91
C ARG A 17 -22.06 0.00 -7.46
N LYS A 18 -22.52 -1.14 -6.93
CA LYS A 18 -22.07 -1.60 -5.61
C LYS A 18 -20.63 -2.09 -5.69
N LEU A 19 -19.88 -1.90 -4.61
CA LEU A 19 -18.51 -2.39 -4.53
C LEU A 19 -18.45 -3.91 -4.72
N GLY A 20 -19.45 -4.65 -4.22
CA GLY A 20 -19.58 -6.09 -4.41
C GLY A 20 -19.86 -6.54 -5.85
N ASP A 21 -20.29 -5.63 -6.74
CA ASP A 21 -20.51 -5.94 -8.16
C ASP A 21 -19.20 -5.81 -8.97
N VAL A 22 -18.21 -5.08 -8.46
CA VAL A 22 -16.94 -4.79 -9.14
C VAL A 22 -15.74 -5.48 -8.48
N ALA A 23 -15.90 -5.99 -7.26
CA ALA A 23 -14.88 -6.73 -6.54
C ALA A 23 -15.50 -7.79 -5.59
N THR A 24 -14.85 -8.92 -5.47
CA THR A 24 -15.17 -9.89 -4.42
C THR A 24 -14.51 -9.45 -3.12
N ILE A 25 -15.30 -9.32 -2.05
CA ILE A 25 -14.79 -8.97 -0.73
C ILE A 25 -14.37 -10.23 0.01
N VAL A 26 -13.11 -10.31 0.41
CA VAL A 26 -12.51 -11.50 1.02
C VAL A 26 -11.93 -11.15 2.38
N GLY A 27 -12.42 -11.81 3.42
CA GLY A 27 -11.83 -11.77 4.77
C GLY A 27 -10.58 -12.64 4.87
N GLY A 28 -9.85 -12.49 5.97
CA GLY A 28 -8.66 -13.29 6.24
C GLY A 28 -8.84 -14.26 7.41
N GLY A 29 -7.78 -15.02 7.67
CA GLY A 29 -7.71 -16.00 8.75
C GLY A 29 -6.29 -16.05 9.36
N THR A 30 -6.21 -16.56 10.58
CA THR A 30 -4.94 -16.68 11.32
C THR A 30 -4.76 -18.14 11.74
N PRO A 31 -3.67 -18.81 11.37
CA PRO A 31 -3.29 -20.10 11.93
C PRO A 31 -3.04 -19.99 13.43
N SER A 32 -3.14 -21.10 14.15
CA SER A 32 -2.81 -21.12 15.58
C SER A 32 -1.39 -20.58 15.81
N THR A 33 -1.27 -19.54 16.64
CA THR A 33 0.03 -18.95 17.02
C THR A 33 0.83 -19.82 17.97
N ASN A 34 0.20 -20.84 18.56
CA ASN A 34 0.85 -21.78 19.46
C ASN A 34 1.49 -22.99 18.75
N ASN A 35 1.41 -23.03 17.41
CA ASN A 35 2.01 -24.10 16.62
C ASN A 35 3.03 -23.52 15.64
N ASP A 36 4.31 -23.63 15.99
CA ASP A 36 5.42 -23.10 15.21
C ASP A 36 5.50 -23.70 13.79
N ALA A 37 5.00 -24.94 13.60
CA ALA A 37 4.98 -25.59 12.29
C ALA A 37 4.06 -24.89 11.25
N TYR A 38 3.21 -23.95 11.67
CA TYR A 38 2.34 -23.17 10.80
C TYR A 38 2.99 -21.88 10.29
N TRP A 39 4.15 -21.50 10.83
CA TRP A 39 4.81 -20.23 10.58
C TRP A 39 6.13 -20.38 9.83
N ASP A 40 6.69 -19.26 9.38
CA ASP A 40 7.98 -19.16 8.70
C ASP A 40 8.10 -19.96 7.38
N GLY A 41 6.96 -20.18 6.70
CA GLY A 41 6.90 -20.83 5.39
C GLY A 41 7.11 -19.88 4.21
N ASP A 42 6.48 -20.21 3.08
CA ASP A 42 6.65 -19.50 1.81
C ASP A 42 5.46 -18.61 1.42
N ILE A 43 4.34 -18.71 2.14
CA ILE A 43 3.12 -17.95 1.86
C ILE A 43 3.14 -16.65 2.66
N ASP A 44 3.16 -15.51 1.96
CA ASP A 44 3.07 -14.20 2.60
C ASP A 44 1.73 -14.05 3.35
N TRP A 45 1.78 -13.52 4.59
CA TRP A 45 0.61 -13.35 5.46
C TRP A 45 0.66 -11.99 6.16
N TYR A 46 -0.27 -11.12 5.79
CA TYR A 46 -0.31 -9.73 6.25
C TYR A 46 -1.17 -9.54 7.50
N SER A 47 -0.71 -8.67 8.38
CA SER A 47 -1.48 -8.06 9.46
C SER A 47 -1.73 -6.57 9.18
N PRO A 48 -2.77 -5.93 9.75
CA PRO A 48 -3.07 -4.51 9.50
C PRO A 48 -1.93 -3.56 9.81
N ALA A 49 -1.07 -3.89 10.80
CA ALA A 49 0.07 -3.06 11.18
C ALA A 49 1.16 -2.94 10.09
N GLU A 50 1.12 -3.81 9.07
CA GLU A 50 2.07 -3.79 7.97
C GLU A 50 1.68 -2.84 6.84
N LEU A 51 0.42 -2.34 6.86
CA LEU A 51 -0.04 -1.37 5.89
C LEU A 51 0.16 0.06 6.42
N GLY A 52 0.94 0.85 5.68
CA GLY A 52 1.17 2.28 5.89
C GLY A 52 0.75 3.08 4.66
N GLU A 53 1.61 3.98 4.22
CA GLU A 53 1.37 4.86 3.07
C GLU A 53 1.83 4.25 1.72
N GLN A 54 2.30 3.01 1.72
CA GLN A 54 2.78 2.34 0.50
C GLN A 54 1.63 2.00 -0.45
N VAL A 55 1.83 2.29 -1.74
CA VAL A 55 0.88 1.89 -2.82
C VAL A 55 0.85 0.38 -3.00
N TYR A 56 1.98 -0.30 -2.80
CA TYR A 56 2.12 -1.74 -3.07
C TYR A 56 2.59 -2.52 -1.85
N ALA A 57 2.04 -3.72 -1.70
CA ALA A 57 2.49 -4.73 -0.77
C ALA A 57 3.33 -5.78 -1.50
N ASP A 58 4.65 -5.77 -1.29
CA ASP A 58 5.60 -6.65 -1.98
C ASP A 58 5.89 -7.94 -1.22
N ARG A 59 6.09 -7.84 0.10
CA ARG A 59 6.32 -8.97 1.01
C ARG A 59 5.80 -8.64 2.40
N SER A 60 5.28 -9.66 3.07
CA SER A 60 4.86 -9.56 4.46
C SER A 60 6.05 -9.80 5.42
N ALA A 61 5.94 -9.25 6.61
CA ALA A 61 6.90 -9.51 7.69
C ALA A 61 6.82 -10.95 8.21
N ARG A 62 5.61 -11.51 8.24
CA ARG A 62 5.35 -12.90 8.65
C ARG A 62 4.86 -13.73 7.47
N ARG A 63 5.20 -15.00 7.51
CA ARG A 63 4.78 -15.96 6.48
C ARG A 63 4.21 -17.20 7.14
N ILE A 64 3.37 -17.92 6.42
CA ILE A 64 2.79 -19.19 6.88
C ILE A 64 3.21 -20.34 5.98
N THR A 65 3.25 -21.52 6.54
CA THR A 65 3.47 -22.77 5.79
C THR A 65 2.18 -23.22 5.09
N GLN A 66 2.26 -24.18 4.17
CA GLN A 66 1.07 -24.81 3.60
C GLN A 66 0.20 -25.42 4.69
N ALA A 67 0.79 -26.07 5.70
CA ALA A 67 0.03 -26.62 6.84
C ALA A 67 -0.68 -25.51 7.64
N GLY A 68 -0.04 -24.33 7.82
CA GLY A 68 -0.66 -23.16 8.42
C GLY A 68 -1.84 -22.65 7.58
N TYR A 69 -1.69 -22.55 6.27
CA TYR A 69 -2.74 -22.18 5.35
C TYR A 69 -3.96 -23.12 5.44
N ASP A 70 -3.72 -24.44 5.39
CA ASP A 70 -4.76 -25.45 5.43
C ASP A 70 -5.47 -25.54 6.80
N SER A 71 -4.82 -25.03 7.87
CA SER A 71 -5.35 -25.06 9.24
C SER A 71 -6.32 -23.93 9.57
N CYS A 72 -6.47 -22.93 8.71
CA CYS A 72 -7.27 -21.73 9.00
C CYS A 72 -8.15 -21.32 7.81
N SER A 73 -9.01 -20.31 8.03
CA SER A 73 -9.91 -19.78 7.01
C SER A 73 -9.27 -18.71 6.10
N ALA A 74 -7.93 -18.62 6.07
CA ALA A 74 -7.25 -17.70 5.18
C ALA A 74 -7.46 -18.10 3.71
N THR A 75 -7.62 -17.11 2.85
CA THR A 75 -7.71 -17.29 1.41
C THR A 75 -6.46 -16.74 0.75
N LEU A 76 -5.89 -17.48 -0.21
CA LEU A 76 -4.77 -16.98 -1.00
C LEU A 76 -5.29 -15.98 -2.04
N LEU A 77 -5.00 -14.72 -1.80
CA LEU A 77 -5.42 -13.59 -2.63
C LEU A 77 -4.50 -13.44 -3.84
N PRO A 78 -5.05 -13.22 -5.06
CA PRO A 78 -4.25 -13.14 -6.28
C PRO A 78 -3.46 -11.82 -6.37
N ALA A 79 -2.21 -11.93 -6.82
CA ALA A 79 -1.36 -10.77 -7.13
C ALA A 79 -1.94 -9.91 -8.26
N GLY A 80 -1.73 -8.59 -8.20
CA GLY A 80 -2.09 -7.65 -9.25
C GLY A 80 -3.59 -7.38 -9.40
N LYS A 81 -4.45 -8.18 -8.76
CA LYS A 81 -5.91 -8.02 -8.76
C LYS A 81 -6.48 -7.66 -7.40
N THR A 82 -5.68 -7.73 -6.35
CA THR A 82 -6.16 -7.54 -4.98
C THR A 82 -5.68 -6.22 -4.41
N ILE A 83 -6.62 -5.48 -3.83
CA ILE A 83 -6.37 -4.35 -2.95
C ILE A 83 -6.62 -4.84 -1.53
N LEU A 84 -5.57 -4.89 -0.70
CA LEU A 84 -5.71 -5.10 0.73
C LEU A 84 -6.47 -3.91 1.32
N PHE A 85 -7.44 -4.18 2.19
CA PHE A 85 -8.23 -3.15 2.86
C PHE A 85 -8.42 -3.55 4.32
N THR A 86 -7.91 -2.75 5.26
CA THR A 86 -8.09 -3.02 6.68
C THR A 86 -9.52 -2.71 7.13
N SER A 87 -10.16 -3.68 7.79
CA SER A 87 -11.54 -3.56 8.28
C SER A 87 -11.66 -3.10 9.72
N ARG A 88 -10.56 -3.15 10.47
CA ARG A 88 -10.45 -2.76 11.89
C ARG A 88 -9.04 -2.32 12.23
N ALA A 89 -8.80 -1.78 13.42
CA ALA A 89 -7.50 -1.27 13.90
C ALA A 89 -6.89 -0.22 12.94
N GLY A 90 -7.69 0.73 12.50
CA GLY A 90 -7.39 1.68 11.44
C GLY A 90 -8.06 1.26 10.13
N ILE A 91 -9.39 1.51 10.03
CA ILE A 91 -10.18 1.16 8.83
C ILE A 91 -9.62 1.92 7.62
N GLY A 92 -9.47 1.20 6.50
CA GLY A 92 -9.19 1.78 5.21
C GLY A 92 -7.70 2.04 4.90
N ASN A 93 -6.76 1.44 5.62
CA ASN A 93 -5.39 1.34 5.12
C ASN A 93 -5.38 0.34 3.97
N THR A 94 -4.72 0.70 2.87
CA THR A 94 -4.79 -0.07 1.62
C THR A 94 -3.42 -0.22 0.97
N ALA A 95 -3.27 -1.32 0.21
CA ALA A 95 -2.15 -1.52 -0.71
C ALA A 95 -2.53 -2.53 -1.80
N ILE A 96 -1.97 -2.39 -2.99
CA ILE A 96 -2.15 -3.36 -4.08
C ILE A 96 -1.15 -4.50 -3.89
N LEU A 97 -1.62 -5.76 -3.87
CA LEU A 97 -0.75 -6.92 -3.79
C LEU A 97 0.08 -7.11 -5.07
N ARG A 98 1.41 -7.15 -4.94
CA ARG A 98 2.31 -7.55 -6.03
C ARG A 98 2.60 -9.06 -6.06
N ARG A 99 2.39 -9.74 -4.96
CA ARG A 99 2.56 -11.19 -4.80
C ARG A 99 1.31 -11.75 -4.16
N SER A 100 0.93 -12.98 -4.51
CA SER A 100 -0.19 -13.67 -3.86
C SER A 100 0.11 -13.85 -2.38
N ALA A 101 -0.87 -13.55 -1.53
CA ALA A 101 -0.70 -13.54 -0.09
C ALA A 101 -2.02 -13.86 0.64
N CYS A 102 -1.91 -14.22 1.90
CA CYS A 102 -3.02 -14.32 2.84
C CYS A 102 -3.05 -13.10 3.77
N THR A 103 -4.16 -12.93 4.47
CA THR A 103 -4.33 -11.87 5.48
C THR A 103 -4.93 -12.44 6.77
N ASN A 104 -4.79 -11.70 7.86
CA ASN A 104 -5.53 -12.00 9.08
C ASN A 104 -6.98 -11.49 9.01
N GLN A 105 -7.76 -11.71 10.07
CA GLN A 105 -9.17 -11.31 10.17
C GLN A 105 -9.39 -9.79 10.20
N GLY A 106 -8.33 -8.99 10.30
CA GLY A 106 -8.43 -7.52 10.28
C GLY A 106 -8.58 -6.91 8.90
N PHE A 107 -8.74 -7.74 7.86
CA PHE A 107 -8.92 -7.32 6.49
C PHE A 107 -10.28 -7.71 5.91
N GLN A 108 -10.75 -6.87 4.99
CA GLN A 108 -11.80 -7.16 4.02
C GLN A 108 -11.24 -6.74 2.65
N SER A 109 -10.40 -7.62 2.09
CA SER A 109 -9.65 -7.33 0.86
C SER A 109 -10.55 -7.35 -0.36
N LEU A 110 -10.26 -6.46 -1.33
CA LEU A 110 -11.01 -6.32 -2.57
C LEU A 110 -10.29 -7.09 -3.68
N VAL A 111 -10.82 -8.21 -4.12
CA VAL A 111 -10.35 -8.92 -5.32
C VAL A 111 -11.14 -8.37 -6.50
N VAL A 112 -10.53 -7.48 -7.24
CA VAL A 112 -11.17 -6.71 -8.33
C VAL A 112 -11.47 -7.61 -9.52
N ASN A 113 -12.67 -7.48 -10.10
CA ASN A 113 -13.13 -8.26 -11.23
C ASN A 113 -12.39 -7.87 -12.52
N ASP A 114 -12.38 -8.75 -13.52
CA ASP A 114 -11.66 -8.54 -14.78
C ASP A 114 -12.21 -7.38 -15.64
N ASP A 115 -13.48 -7.04 -15.47
CA ASP A 115 -14.15 -5.92 -16.12
C ASP A 115 -13.88 -4.57 -15.46
N THR A 116 -13.09 -4.54 -14.39
CA THR A 116 -12.80 -3.35 -13.59
C THR A 116 -11.30 -3.12 -13.47
N ASP A 117 -10.85 -1.86 -13.52
CA ASP A 117 -9.43 -1.54 -13.40
C ASP A 117 -9.01 -1.43 -11.93
N VAL A 118 -7.97 -2.18 -11.54
CA VAL A 118 -7.50 -2.26 -10.14
C VAL A 118 -7.01 -0.91 -9.64
N TYR A 119 -6.26 -0.18 -10.48
CA TYR A 119 -5.69 1.10 -10.06
C TYR A 119 -6.74 2.20 -9.97
N PHE A 120 -7.77 2.12 -10.82
CA PHE A 120 -8.95 2.99 -10.69
C PHE A 120 -9.65 2.76 -9.35
N VAL A 121 -9.91 1.50 -8.96
CA VAL A 121 -10.51 1.19 -7.65
C VAL A 121 -9.59 1.64 -6.51
N TYR A 122 -8.28 1.43 -6.65
CA TYR A 122 -7.30 1.91 -5.68
C TYR A 122 -7.33 3.43 -5.52
N SER A 123 -7.47 4.19 -6.61
CA SER A 123 -7.59 5.65 -6.56
C SER A 123 -8.85 6.16 -5.82
N MET A 124 -9.84 5.29 -5.63
CA MET A 124 -11.08 5.59 -4.89
C MET A 124 -11.03 5.18 -3.41
N THR A 125 -9.92 4.62 -2.93
CA THR A 125 -9.86 4.02 -1.58
C THR A 125 -10.18 4.99 -0.47
N ASP A 126 -9.89 6.28 -0.60
CA ASP A 126 -10.32 7.29 0.38
C ASP A 126 -11.85 7.44 0.47
N ARG A 127 -12.56 7.36 -0.66
CA ARG A 127 -14.03 7.37 -0.69
C ARG A 127 -14.60 6.10 -0.07
N ILE A 128 -13.97 4.95 -0.39
CA ILE A 128 -14.34 3.64 0.19
C ILE A 128 -14.10 3.64 1.69
N LYS A 129 -12.99 4.19 2.16
CA LYS A 129 -12.66 4.36 3.57
C LYS A 129 -13.70 5.21 4.30
N ASN A 130 -14.02 6.40 3.77
CA ASN A 130 -15.02 7.28 4.37
C ASN A 130 -16.40 6.59 4.48
N PHE A 131 -16.80 5.83 3.47
CA PHE A 131 -18.00 5.01 3.53
C PHE A 131 -17.89 3.93 4.61
N ALA A 132 -16.77 3.20 4.64
CA ALA A 132 -16.55 2.12 5.60
C ALA A 132 -16.56 2.62 7.04
N GLU A 133 -15.93 3.75 7.34
CA GLU A 133 -15.92 4.39 8.66
C GLU A 133 -17.33 4.81 9.11
N GLN A 134 -18.14 5.34 8.19
CA GLN A 134 -19.54 5.71 8.50
C GLN A 134 -20.44 4.50 8.75
N LYS A 135 -20.13 3.35 8.14
CA LYS A 135 -20.92 2.11 8.25
C LYS A 135 -20.37 1.13 9.27
N ALA A 136 -19.14 1.37 9.76
CA ALA A 136 -18.54 0.55 10.79
C ALA A 136 -19.39 0.54 12.07
N SER A 137 -19.43 -0.60 12.71
CA SER A 137 -20.16 -0.80 13.96
C SER A 137 -19.30 -1.55 14.98
N GLY A 138 -19.59 -1.39 16.25
CA GLY A 138 -18.88 -2.02 17.35
C GLY A 138 -18.84 -1.10 18.56
N SER A 139 -19.02 -1.66 19.76
CA SER A 139 -19.02 -0.89 21.01
C SER A 139 -17.61 -0.58 21.52
N THR A 140 -16.64 -1.46 21.27
CA THR A 140 -15.25 -1.34 21.75
C THR A 140 -14.28 -1.06 20.61
N PHE A 141 -14.49 -1.69 19.47
CA PHE A 141 -13.69 -1.50 18.26
C PHE A 141 -14.63 -1.38 17.06
N LEU A 142 -14.43 -0.33 16.27
CA LEU A 142 -15.15 -0.16 15.01
C LEU A 142 -14.61 -1.16 13.97
N GLU A 143 -15.54 -1.88 13.34
CA GLU A 143 -15.22 -2.81 12.26
C GLU A 143 -16.27 -2.74 11.15
N ILE A 144 -15.85 -2.78 9.90
CA ILE A 144 -16.74 -2.93 8.76
C ILE A 144 -16.76 -4.40 8.32
N SER A 145 -17.95 -4.98 8.22
CA SER A 145 -18.11 -6.34 7.71
C SER A 145 -17.94 -6.38 6.18
N GLY A 146 -17.53 -7.55 5.65
CA GLY A 146 -17.43 -7.74 4.19
C GLY A 146 -18.75 -7.45 3.46
N LYS A 147 -19.89 -7.87 4.02
CA LYS A 147 -21.22 -7.56 3.48
C LYS A 147 -21.53 -6.06 3.53
N GLY A 148 -21.14 -5.39 4.61
CA GLY A 148 -21.31 -3.93 4.76
C GLY A 148 -20.47 -3.17 3.74
N LEU A 149 -19.21 -3.59 3.54
CA LEU A 149 -18.30 -2.98 2.57
C LEU A 149 -18.79 -3.22 1.13
N ALA A 150 -19.23 -4.44 0.81
CA ALA A 150 -19.78 -4.79 -0.52
C ALA A 150 -21.03 -3.99 -0.92
N ALA A 151 -21.81 -3.53 0.07
CA ALA A 151 -23.03 -2.75 -0.16
C ALA A 151 -22.77 -1.27 -0.48
N GLY A 152 -21.51 -0.79 -0.38
CA GLY A 152 -21.14 0.58 -0.72
C GLY A 152 -21.37 0.87 -2.19
N GLU A 153 -22.04 1.99 -2.49
CA GLU A 153 -22.34 2.41 -3.87
C GLU A 153 -21.43 3.54 -4.28
N PHE A 154 -20.77 3.37 -5.43
CA PHE A 154 -19.82 4.32 -5.99
C PHE A 154 -20.09 4.49 -7.48
N ALA A 155 -19.68 5.64 -8.03
CA ALA A 155 -19.80 5.92 -9.46
C ALA A 155 -18.61 5.34 -10.22
N PHE A 156 -18.88 4.58 -11.27
CA PHE A 156 -17.89 3.94 -12.14
C PHE A 156 -18.08 4.38 -13.60
N PRO A 157 -17.01 4.81 -14.28
CA PRO A 157 -17.02 5.02 -15.71
C PRO A 157 -16.92 3.71 -16.49
N SER A 158 -16.91 3.82 -17.82
CA SER A 158 -16.57 2.70 -18.70
C SER A 158 -15.19 2.13 -18.38
N LYS A 159 -14.95 0.85 -18.69
CA LYS A 159 -13.66 0.18 -18.46
C LYS A 159 -12.48 0.95 -19.07
N ASP A 160 -12.64 1.47 -20.29
CA ASP A 160 -11.57 2.21 -20.97
C ASP A 160 -11.23 3.51 -20.23
N GLU A 161 -12.22 4.22 -19.71
CA GLU A 161 -12.01 5.41 -18.90
C GLU A 161 -11.39 5.06 -17.55
N GLN A 162 -11.82 3.96 -16.89
CA GLN A 162 -11.18 3.47 -15.68
C GLN A 162 -9.69 3.23 -15.92
N THR A 163 -9.35 2.59 -17.05
CA THR A 163 -7.95 2.27 -17.40
C THR A 163 -7.14 3.55 -17.66
N ALA A 164 -7.73 4.56 -18.31
CA ALA A 164 -7.08 5.85 -18.53
C ALA A 164 -6.80 6.56 -17.18
N ILE A 165 -7.80 6.61 -16.29
CA ILE A 165 -7.67 7.21 -14.96
C ILE A 165 -6.65 6.44 -14.11
N GLY A 166 -6.77 5.12 -14.04
CA GLY A 166 -5.87 4.27 -13.28
C GLY A 166 -4.41 4.40 -13.74
N SER A 167 -4.19 4.46 -15.05
CA SER A 167 -2.85 4.67 -15.63
C SER A 167 -2.25 6.02 -15.26
N MET A 168 -3.05 7.08 -15.24
CA MET A 168 -2.60 8.42 -14.83
C MET A 168 -2.16 8.41 -13.36
N PHE A 169 -2.99 7.91 -12.47
CA PHE A 169 -2.65 7.85 -11.04
C PHE A 169 -1.42 6.97 -10.79
N LYS A 170 -1.31 5.83 -11.46
CA LYS A 170 -0.13 4.96 -11.39
C LYS A 170 1.17 5.68 -11.80
N GLN A 171 1.11 6.52 -12.83
CA GLN A 171 2.25 7.33 -13.25
C GLN A 171 2.60 8.40 -12.21
N LEU A 172 1.59 9.07 -11.63
CA LEU A 172 1.79 10.07 -10.58
C LEU A 172 2.45 9.45 -9.33
N ASP A 173 1.95 8.32 -8.85
CA ASP A 173 2.53 7.61 -7.70
C ASP A 173 3.98 7.16 -7.97
N HIS A 174 4.25 6.72 -9.20
CA HIS A 174 5.62 6.40 -9.61
C HIS A 174 6.55 7.62 -9.56
N LEU A 175 6.11 8.77 -10.07
CA LEU A 175 6.87 10.02 -10.02
C LEU A 175 7.10 10.48 -8.58
N ILE A 176 6.08 10.43 -7.73
CA ILE A 176 6.17 10.76 -6.30
C ILE A 176 7.22 9.87 -5.63
N THR A 177 7.15 8.55 -5.85
CA THR A 177 8.10 7.60 -5.28
C THR A 177 9.55 7.88 -5.74
N LEU A 178 9.76 8.22 -7.01
CA LEU A 178 11.08 8.59 -7.53
C LEU A 178 11.61 9.87 -6.89
N HIS A 179 10.76 10.86 -6.69
CA HIS A 179 11.13 12.11 -6.01
C HIS A 179 11.49 11.86 -4.55
N GLN A 180 10.67 11.11 -3.80
CA GLN A 180 10.95 10.76 -2.40
C GLN A 180 12.31 10.07 -2.26
N ARG A 181 12.59 9.03 -3.07
CA ARG A 181 13.89 8.34 -3.06
C ARG A 181 15.07 9.28 -3.34
N LYS A 182 14.89 10.26 -4.20
CA LYS A 182 15.94 11.26 -4.48
C LYS A 182 16.21 12.13 -3.26
N TYR A 183 15.20 12.55 -2.52
CA TYR A 183 15.36 13.35 -1.29
C TYR A 183 15.94 12.52 -0.16
N ASP A 184 15.49 11.29 0.05
CA ASP A 184 16.03 10.38 1.07
C ASP A 184 17.51 10.08 0.80
N GLY A 185 17.89 9.87 -0.47
CA GLY A 185 19.28 9.70 -0.87
C GLY A 185 20.15 10.96 -0.65
N CYS A 186 19.57 12.16 -0.68
CA CYS A 186 20.27 13.41 -0.39
C CYS A 186 20.34 13.71 1.11
N ALA A 187 19.42 13.20 1.91
CA ALA A 187 19.37 13.36 3.37
C ALA A 187 20.25 12.32 4.11
N ASN A 188 20.83 11.35 3.40
CA ASN A 188 21.72 10.37 4.03
C ASN A 188 23.04 11.03 4.43
N PRO A 189 23.42 11.05 5.74
CA PRO A 189 24.63 11.70 6.24
C PRO A 189 25.92 11.24 5.55
N LEU A 190 25.98 9.98 5.09
CA LEU A 190 27.10 9.44 4.32
C LEU A 190 27.30 10.12 2.95
N PHE A 191 26.28 10.71 2.38
CA PHE A 191 26.37 11.45 1.12
C PHE A 191 26.86 12.88 1.33
N LEU A 192 26.53 13.49 2.49
CA LEU A 192 27.06 14.79 2.90
C LEU A 192 28.56 14.71 3.22
N GLU A 193 29.01 13.66 3.89
CA GLU A 193 30.46 13.48 4.19
C GLU A 193 31.31 13.28 2.92
N ARG A 194 30.82 12.59 1.91
CA ARG A 194 31.53 12.47 0.63
C ARG A 194 31.65 13.80 -0.14
N ARG A 195 30.67 14.70 -0.02
CA ARG A 195 30.75 16.03 -0.66
C ARG A 195 31.69 16.99 0.09
N ILE A 196 31.82 16.85 1.40
CA ILE A 196 32.71 17.67 2.22
C ILE A 196 34.15 17.20 2.10
N SER A 197 34.38 15.87 1.95
CA SER A 197 35.72 15.30 1.76
C SER A 197 36.38 15.65 0.41
N CYS A 198 35.59 16.01 -0.61
CA CYS A 198 36.12 16.43 -1.90
C CYS A 198 36.54 17.91 -2.00
N ARG A 199 36.44 18.69 -0.90
CA ARG A 199 36.88 20.12 -0.84
C ARG A 199 37.90 20.33 0.27
N LYS A 200 39.08 19.68 0.18
CA LYS A 200 40.28 20.21 0.83
C LYS A 200 41.19 20.76 -0.24
N PRO A 201 41.42 22.06 -0.33
CA PRO A 201 42.48 22.60 -1.16
C PRO A 201 43.81 22.34 -0.44
N SER A 202 44.73 21.76 -1.21
CA SER A 202 46.15 21.70 -0.88
C SER A 202 46.71 23.10 -0.81
N HIS A 203 47.12 23.54 0.36
CA HIS A 203 48.15 24.59 0.49
C HIS A 203 49.11 24.21 1.63
N GLN A 204 50.22 23.59 1.17
CA GLN A 204 51.49 23.70 1.86
C GLN A 204 51.93 25.15 1.77
N ASN A 205 52.26 25.77 2.89
CA ASN A 205 53.39 26.68 2.91
C ASN A 205 54.05 26.67 4.30
N ARG A 206 55.35 26.45 4.21
CA ARG A 206 56.37 26.55 5.25
C ARG A 206 56.32 27.89 5.96
N CYS A 207 56.58 27.86 7.22
CA CYS A 207 57.49 28.85 7.81
C CYS A 207 58.19 28.22 9.01
N SER A 208 59.46 28.03 8.80
CA SER A 208 60.50 27.82 9.80
C SER A 208 60.72 29.11 10.61
N ALA A 209 60.79 29.01 11.89
CA ALA A 209 61.56 29.98 12.70
C ALA A 209 62.06 29.29 13.96
N THR A 210 63.35 29.11 13.96
CA THR A 210 64.25 28.86 15.06
C THR A 210 64.12 29.94 16.13
N THR A 211 64.27 29.58 17.39
CA THR A 211 65.30 30.15 18.30
C THR A 211 65.24 29.50 19.70
N THR A 212 66.37 29.14 20.11
CA THR A 212 66.84 28.63 21.38
C THR A 212 66.98 29.77 22.43
N PRO A 213 67.63 29.52 23.56
CA PRO A 213 67.10 29.28 24.91
C PRO A 213 67.58 30.38 25.89
N SER A 214 67.14 30.33 27.08
CA SER A 214 67.93 30.73 28.28
C SER A 214 67.06 31.01 29.48
N GLY A 215 67.45 30.53 30.61
CA GLY A 215 67.06 30.95 31.93
C GLY A 215 66.59 29.83 32.79
#